data_0566c3d4685eded8e764741881f8d8b6
#
_entry.id   0566c3d4685eded8e764741881f8d8b6
#
_cell.length_a   1.000
_cell.length_b   1.000
_cell.length_c   1.000
_cell.angle_alpha   90.00
_cell.angle_beta   90.00
_cell.angle_gamma   90.00
#
_symmetry.space_group_name_H-M   'P 1'
#
loop_
_entity.id
_entity.type
_entity.pdbx_description
1 polymer ?
#
loop_
_entity_poly.entity_id
_entity_poly.type
_entity_poly.pdbx_seq_one_letter_code
_entity_poly.pdbx_strand_id
1 'polypeptide(L)'
;MSQGSPAKLNPASHPPEPAGYGRLVELSTDGIPAADRLAFWRDTVLKRTQPHAVRNGQPFEARLKRIVLERCELVEHASDAVQALRAPGRSRFEGGDDIAVELMRECRTALLDHDGEHRIKANDLYVVDYAKPLQIIRSRHCSSGIVLSRRQVMEAMGEDLSSLAGRRITARGMAGILRQHLKSTMDEAPYMSGAERVVATTAAAEMALAILQSTRVGACDAEQFVDGFHVAASRLIDRHCGDPDLTPDRVASGLGCSRASLYRVFARRGEGVAEAIWSARIERAWRLLTSPEGAGLRISDVAMLCGFRELPTFTRMFKRRYGVTPRDTRQRSRLLD
;
A
#
# COMPACT_ATOMS: atom_id res chain seq x y z
N MET A 1 8.81 -62.74 -6.88
CA MET A 1 8.20 -61.48 -6.41
C MET A 1 9.13 -60.32 -6.80
N SER A 2 8.86 -59.74 -7.95
CA SER A 2 9.69 -58.67 -8.54
C SER A 2 9.03 -57.34 -8.20
N GLN A 3 9.74 -56.51 -7.47
CA GLN A 3 9.29 -55.15 -7.15
C GLN A 3 9.68 -54.21 -8.31
N GLY A 4 8.66 -53.73 -9.00
CA GLY A 4 8.83 -52.73 -10.04
C GLY A 4 9.21 -51.37 -9.47
N SER A 5 10.33 -50.85 -9.90
CA SER A 5 10.80 -49.49 -9.67
C SER A 5 9.84 -48.46 -10.34
N PRO A 6 9.49 -47.36 -9.72
CA PRO A 6 8.65 -46.35 -10.38
C PRO A 6 9.43 -45.68 -11.51
N ALA A 7 8.82 -45.66 -12.68
CA ALA A 7 9.35 -45.01 -13.87
C ALA A 7 9.55 -43.51 -13.61
N LYS A 8 10.77 -43.03 -13.84
CA LYS A 8 11.06 -41.61 -13.95
C LYS A 8 10.30 -41.03 -15.13
N LEU A 9 9.31 -40.19 -14.86
CA LEU A 9 8.66 -39.41 -15.90
C LEU A 9 9.70 -38.55 -16.59
N ASN A 10 9.94 -38.85 -17.84
CA ASN A 10 10.78 -38.09 -18.74
C ASN A 10 10.09 -36.73 -18.98
N PRO A 11 10.75 -35.55 -18.80
CA PRO A 11 10.11 -34.30 -19.14
C PRO A 11 9.84 -34.28 -20.63
N ALA A 12 8.55 -34.10 -20.98
CA ALA A 12 8.04 -34.12 -22.34
C ALA A 12 8.93 -33.18 -23.22
N SER A 13 9.42 -33.75 -24.32
CA SER A 13 10.08 -33.02 -25.39
C SER A 13 9.08 -32.09 -26.07
N HIS A 14 9.03 -30.85 -25.63
CA HIS A 14 8.33 -29.81 -26.38
C HIS A 14 9.09 -29.48 -27.65
N PRO A 15 8.41 -29.22 -28.78
CA PRO A 15 9.06 -28.74 -29.98
C PRO A 15 9.84 -27.45 -29.71
N PRO A 16 10.92 -27.17 -30.47
CA PRO A 16 11.74 -25.99 -30.25
C PRO A 16 10.86 -24.72 -30.37
N GLU A 17 10.79 -23.97 -29.28
CA GLU A 17 10.03 -22.71 -29.22
C GLU A 17 10.66 -21.68 -30.18
N PRO A 18 9.85 -20.87 -30.90
CA PRO A 18 10.37 -19.78 -31.71
C PRO A 18 11.14 -18.80 -30.82
N ALA A 19 12.29 -18.36 -31.33
CA ALA A 19 13.22 -17.49 -30.60
C ALA A 19 12.51 -16.20 -30.14
N GLY A 20 12.42 -15.99 -28.81
CA GLY A 20 12.21 -14.65 -28.25
C GLY A 20 11.27 -14.57 -27.06
N TYR A 21 9.99 -14.73 -27.22
CA TYR A 21 8.98 -14.41 -26.19
C TYR A 21 8.58 -15.60 -25.33
N GLY A 22 8.46 -15.37 -24.01
CA GLY A 22 8.05 -16.42 -23.08
C GLY A 22 9.13 -17.45 -22.76
N ARG A 23 10.36 -17.24 -23.21
CA ARG A 23 11.48 -18.13 -22.90
C ARG A 23 11.83 -18.05 -21.42
N LEU A 24 11.90 -19.20 -20.76
CA LEU A 24 12.50 -19.32 -19.44
C LEU A 24 14.03 -19.34 -19.56
N VAL A 25 14.68 -18.40 -18.88
CA VAL A 25 16.14 -18.34 -18.76
C VAL A 25 16.51 -18.68 -17.34
N GLU A 26 17.33 -19.69 -17.16
CA GLU A 26 17.86 -20.08 -15.85
C GLU A 26 19.38 -19.88 -15.83
N LEU A 27 19.88 -19.23 -14.80
CA LEU A 27 21.30 -19.01 -14.58
C LEU A 27 21.64 -19.39 -13.15
N SER A 28 22.82 -19.96 -12.96
CA SER A 28 23.35 -20.32 -11.65
C SER A 28 24.85 -20.07 -11.60
N THR A 29 25.36 -19.85 -10.41
CA THR A 29 26.80 -19.85 -10.15
C THR A 29 27.39 -21.27 -10.02
N ASP A 30 26.54 -22.30 -10.10
CA ASP A 30 26.99 -23.70 -10.13
C ASP A 30 27.89 -23.93 -11.36
N GLY A 31 28.99 -24.63 -11.17
CA GLY A 31 30.01 -24.84 -12.25
C GLY A 31 30.93 -23.67 -12.51
N ILE A 32 30.72 -22.49 -11.91
CA ILE A 32 31.63 -21.35 -12.00
C ILE A 32 32.66 -21.44 -10.87
N PRO A 33 33.98 -21.23 -11.16
CA PRO A 33 35.00 -21.19 -10.13
C PRO A 33 34.66 -20.20 -9.02
N ALA A 34 34.89 -20.55 -7.77
CA ALA A 34 34.46 -19.77 -6.60
C ALA A 34 34.89 -18.29 -6.64
N ALA A 35 36.11 -18.04 -7.14
CA ALA A 35 36.67 -16.69 -7.27
C ALA A 35 35.90 -15.81 -8.29
N ASP A 36 35.31 -16.43 -9.31
CA ASP A 36 34.71 -15.72 -10.45
C ASP A 36 33.18 -15.55 -10.31
N ARG A 37 32.54 -16.23 -9.36
CA ARG A 37 31.09 -16.27 -9.21
C ARG A 37 30.42 -14.89 -9.05
N LEU A 38 30.99 -14.03 -8.21
CA LEU A 38 30.47 -12.69 -8.01
C LEU A 38 30.64 -11.81 -9.25
N ALA A 39 31.78 -11.88 -9.92
CA ALA A 39 32.01 -11.17 -11.17
C ALA A 39 31.02 -11.62 -12.25
N PHE A 40 30.91 -12.94 -12.45
CA PHE A 40 29.92 -13.52 -13.35
C PHE A 40 28.49 -13.01 -13.06
N TRP A 41 28.08 -13.03 -11.79
CA TRP A 41 26.74 -12.58 -11.38
C TRP A 41 26.53 -11.09 -11.64
N ARG A 42 27.51 -10.25 -11.33
CA ARG A 42 27.49 -8.82 -11.61
C ARG A 42 27.31 -8.55 -13.11
N ASP A 43 28.10 -9.21 -13.94
CA ASP A 43 28.16 -8.88 -15.36
C ASP A 43 27.01 -9.50 -16.16
N THR A 44 26.38 -10.57 -15.63
CA THR A 44 25.32 -11.30 -16.32
C THR A 44 23.93 -10.95 -15.79
N VAL A 45 23.75 -10.81 -14.49
CA VAL A 45 22.43 -10.71 -13.83
C VAL A 45 22.17 -9.31 -13.31
N LEU A 46 23.07 -8.75 -12.51
CA LEU A 46 22.83 -7.49 -11.81
C LEU A 46 23.29 -6.26 -12.64
N LYS A 47 22.99 -6.25 -13.92
CA LYS A 47 23.40 -5.15 -14.83
C LYS A 47 22.84 -3.77 -14.42
N ARG A 48 21.70 -3.74 -13.72
CA ARG A 48 21.08 -2.51 -13.22
C ARG A 48 21.74 -1.94 -11.96
N THR A 49 22.58 -2.74 -11.27
CA THR A 49 23.22 -2.37 -10.00
C THR A 49 24.68 -2.86 -9.98
N GLN A 50 25.46 -2.37 -9.02
CA GLN A 50 26.82 -2.86 -8.78
C GLN A 50 26.83 -3.67 -7.48
N PRO A 51 26.81 -5.00 -7.56
CA PRO A 51 26.85 -5.84 -6.37
C PRO A 51 28.25 -5.94 -5.78
N HIS A 52 28.30 -6.00 -4.46
CA HIS A 52 29.47 -6.33 -3.67
C HIS A 52 29.10 -7.47 -2.71
N ALA A 53 29.95 -8.48 -2.58
CA ALA A 53 29.77 -9.52 -1.58
C ALA A 53 29.94 -8.93 -0.16
N VAL A 54 29.04 -9.29 0.75
CA VAL A 54 29.12 -8.83 2.14
C VAL A 54 30.17 -9.62 2.95
N ARG A 55 30.57 -10.80 2.46
CA ARG A 55 31.56 -11.67 3.13
C ARG A 55 32.76 -11.91 2.24
N ASN A 56 33.92 -11.44 2.69
CA ASN A 56 35.21 -11.78 2.06
C ASN A 56 35.54 -13.24 2.36
N GLY A 57 35.87 -14.00 1.32
CA GLY A 57 36.48 -15.33 1.44
C GLY A 57 35.55 -16.54 1.42
N GLN A 58 34.23 -16.35 1.29
CA GLN A 58 33.27 -17.45 1.03
C GLN A 58 32.82 -17.46 -0.43
N PRO A 59 32.66 -18.64 -1.05
CA PRO A 59 32.09 -18.75 -2.38
C PRO A 59 30.72 -18.12 -2.42
N PHE A 60 30.50 -17.22 -3.37
CA PHE A 60 29.20 -16.60 -3.60
C PHE A 60 28.29 -17.57 -4.37
N GLU A 61 27.11 -17.87 -3.84
CA GLU A 61 26.11 -18.72 -4.48
C GLU A 61 24.91 -17.89 -4.88
N ALA A 62 24.47 -18.06 -6.14
CA ALA A 62 23.30 -17.37 -6.65
C ALA A 62 22.63 -18.12 -7.81
N ARG A 63 21.33 -17.92 -7.96
CA ARG A 63 20.52 -18.45 -9.06
C ARG A 63 19.46 -17.46 -9.48
N LEU A 64 19.12 -17.48 -10.76
CA LEU A 64 18.13 -16.65 -11.40
C LEU A 64 17.24 -17.53 -12.27
N LYS A 65 15.94 -17.24 -12.23
CA LYS A 65 14.98 -17.61 -13.26
C LYS A 65 14.34 -16.34 -13.80
N ARG A 66 14.17 -16.23 -15.10
CA ARG A 66 13.46 -15.09 -15.68
C ARG A 66 12.69 -15.49 -16.94
N ILE A 67 11.55 -14.84 -17.13
CA ILE A 67 10.71 -14.93 -18.33
C ILE A 67 10.69 -13.52 -18.93
N VAL A 68 11.19 -13.36 -20.15
CA VAL A 68 11.35 -12.06 -20.80
C VAL A 68 10.26 -11.86 -21.83
N LEU A 69 9.55 -10.74 -21.76
CA LEU A 69 8.64 -10.22 -22.77
C LEU A 69 9.15 -8.87 -23.28
N GLU A 70 8.48 -8.30 -24.27
CA GLU A 70 8.92 -7.04 -24.90
C GLU A 70 8.95 -5.85 -23.92
N ARG A 71 7.96 -5.75 -23.05
CA ARG A 71 7.75 -4.59 -22.15
C ARG A 71 7.91 -4.89 -20.67
N CYS A 72 8.05 -6.16 -20.32
CA CYS A 72 8.20 -6.59 -18.92
C CYS A 72 9.00 -7.89 -18.82
N GLU A 73 9.52 -8.17 -17.66
CA GLU A 73 10.12 -9.46 -17.33
C GLU A 73 9.70 -9.93 -15.94
N LEU A 74 9.35 -11.20 -15.82
CA LEU A 74 9.14 -11.85 -14.55
C LEU A 74 10.47 -12.46 -14.08
N VAL A 75 10.89 -12.15 -12.87
CA VAL A 75 12.21 -12.52 -12.36
C VAL A 75 12.07 -13.17 -10.98
N GLU A 76 12.79 -14.26 -10.78
CA GLU A 76 13.10 -14.78 -9.46
C GLU A 76 14.59 -14.88 -9.31
N HIS A 77 15.11 -14.37 -8.22
CA HIS A 77 16.51 -14.55 -7.89
C HIS A 77 16.70 -14.93 -6.43
N ALA A 78 17.66 -15.80 -6.18
CA ALA A 78 18.15 -16.14 -4.87
C ALA A 78 19.65 -16.00 -4.84
N SER A 79 20.19 -15.42 -3.77
CA SER A 79 21.64 -15.33 -3.60
C SER A 79 22.03 -15.29 -2.14
N ASP A 80 23.32 -15.52 -1.88
CA ASP A 80 23.95 -15.19 -0.61
C ASP A 80 23.86 -13.70 -0.33
N ALA A 81 24.36 -13.30 0.86
CA ALA A 81 24.33 -11.91 1.29
C ALA A 81 25.06 -11.01 0.27
N VAL A 82 24.37 -9.95 -0.13
CA VAL A 82 24.86 -9.00 -1.15
C VAL A 82 24.50 -7.57 -0.75
N GLN A 83 25.42 -6.66 -1.05
CA GLN A 83 25.16 -5.24 -1.08
C GLN A 83 25.24 -4.79 -2.54
N ALA A 84 24.22 -4.12 -3.02
CA ALA A 84 24.17 -3.61 -4.37
C ALA A 84 23.93 -2.08 -4.34
N LEU A 85 24.71 -1.38 -5.13
CA LEU A 85 24.68 0.07 -5.24
C LEU A 85 24.36 0.48 -6.66
N ARG A 86 23.60 1.55 -6.81
CA ARG A 86 23.40 2.26 -8.04
C ARG A 86 23.69 3.75 -7.82
N ALA A 87 24.79 4.22 -8.38
CA ALA A 87 25.20 5.61 -8.25
C ALA A 87 24.27 6.55 -9.04
N PRO A 88 24.13 7.84 -8.62
CA PRO A 88 23.45 8.85 -9.41
C PRO A 88 24.09 8.99 -10.80
N GLY A 89 23.26 9.19 -11.82
CA GLY A 89 23.73 9.53 -13.18
C GLY A 89 24.04 8.38 -14.13
N ARG A 90 24.00 7.12 -13.68
CA ARG A 90 24.31 5.94 -14.54
C ARG A 90 23.14 5.47 -15.42
N SER A 91 22.09 6.18 -15.58
CA SER A 91 20.85 5.49 -15.90
C SER A 91 20.30 5.59 -17.31
N ARG A 92 20.51 6.64 -18.02
CA ARG A 92 19.64 6.93 -19.17
C ARG A 92 20.04 6.30 -20.49
N PHE A 93 21.26 5.81 -20.62
CA PHE A 93 21.79 5.33 -21.91
C PHE A 93 21.81 3.80 -22.09
N GLU A 94 21.52 3.02 -21.07
CA GLU A 94 21.66 1.55 -21.14
C GLU A 94 20.33 0.76 -20.95
N GLY A 95 19.16 1.39 -21.07
CA GLY A 95 17.88 0.70 -20.94
C GLY A 95 17.60 0.15 -19.53
N GLY A 96 18.20 0.75 -18.50
CA GLY A 96 18.17 0.26 -17.14
C GLY A 96 17.37 1.13 -16.16
N ASP A 97 16.37 1.89 -16.63
CA ASP A 97 15.54 2.79 -15.81
C ASP A 97 14.16 2.22 -15.49
N ASP A 98 13.99 0.92 -15.64
CA ASP A 98 12.75 0.20 -15.38
C ASP A 98 12.27 0.34 -13.94
N ILE A 99 11.04 -0.05 -13.70
CA ILE A 99 10.43 -0.11 -12.37
C ILE A 99 10.10 -1.55 -12.04
N ALA A 100 10.57 -2.03 -10.89
CA ALA A 100 10.24 -3.36 -10.42
C ALA A 100 9.25 -3.31 -9.25
N VAL A 101 8.29 -4.24 -9.28
CA VAL A 101 7.46 -4.60 -8.12
C VAL A 101 7.97 -5.96 -7.63
N GLU A 102 8.69 -5.94 -6.51
CA GLU A 102 9.35 -7.11 -5.96
C GLU A 102 8.65 -7.67 -4.73
N LEU A 103 8.55 -8.98 -4.65
CA LEU A 103 8.16 -9.76 -3.49
C LEU A 103 9.41 -10.35 -2.82
N MET A 104 9.69 -9.98 -1.60
CA MET A 104 10.69 -10.67 -0.79
C MET A 104 10.10 -11.99 -0.30
N ARG A 105 10.52 -13.11 -0.90
CA ARG A 105 10.03 -14.45 -0.49
C ARG A 105 10.65 -14.89 0.82
N GLU A 106 11.98 -14.77 0.92
CA GLU A 106 12.76 -15.20 2.07
C GLU A 106 13.92 -14.23 2.31
N CYS A 107 14.11 -13.80 3.54
CA CYS A 107 15.29 -13.08 4.01
C CYS A 107 15.31 -13.03 5.54
N ARG A 108 16.51 -12.87 6.14
CA ARG A 108 16.63 -12.49 7.54
C ARG A 108 16.56 -10.96 7.70
N THR A 109 17.33 -10.26 6.87
CA THR A 109 17.37 -8.80 6.86
C THR A 109 17.47 -8.32 5.42
N ALA A 110 16.71 -7.29 5.08
CA ALA A 110 16.86 -6.57 3.83
C ALA A 110 16.59 -5.08 4.09
N LEU A 111 17.45 -4.23 3.54
CA LEU A 111 17.36 -2.79 3.56
C LEU A 111 17.33 -2.29 2.12
N LEU A 112 16.43 -1.37 1.86
CA LEU A 112 16.31 -0.66 0.59
C LEU A 112 16.37 0.83 0.90
N ASP A 113 17.32 1.52 0.29
CA ASP A 113 17.45 2.98 0.42
C ASP A 113 17.40 3.61 -0.98
N HIS A 114 16.40 4.45 -1.20
CA HIS A 114 16.28 5.34 -2.36
C HIS A 114 16.47 6.81 -1.95
N ASP A 115 15.59 7.28 -1.05
CA ASP A 115 15.60 8.62 -0.45
C ASP A 115 15.30 8.49 1.05
N GLY A 116 15.63 7.34 1.64
CA GLY A 116 15.39 6.96 3.02
C GLY A 116 15.42 5.44 3.17
N GLU A 117 15.91 4.97 4.31
CA GLU A 117 16.08 3.56 4.61
C GLU A 117 14.74 2.86 4.90
N HIS A 118 14.44 1.84 4.13
CA HIS A 118 13.27 0.99 4.30
C HIS A 118 13.69 -0.45 4.65
N ARG A 119 13.22 -0.95 5.78
CA ARG A 119 13.36 -2.37 6.13
C ARG A 119 12.33 -3.20 5.38
N ILE A 120 12.81 -4.16 4.60
CA ILE A 120 11.98 -5.12 3.86
C ILE A 120 12.00 -6.45 4.62
N LYS A 121 10.82 -7.04 4.80
CA LYS A 121 10.63 -8.34 5.45
C LYS A 121 10.15 -9.40 4.46
N ALA A 122 10.24 -10.66 4.84
CA ALA A 122 9.60 -11.74 4.10
C ALA A 122 8.10 -11.45 3.89
N ASN A 123 7.60 -11.72 2.69
CA ASN A 123 6.26 -11.42 2.16
C ASN A 123 5.95 -9.92 1.93
N ASP A 124 6.90 -9.01 2.10
CA ASP A 124 6.69 -7.64 1.66
C ASP A 124 6.75 -7.54 0.13
N LEU A 125 5.76 -6.83 -0.44
CA LEU A 125 5.84 -6.27 -1.79
C LEU A 125 6.39 -4.85 -1.69
N TYR A 126 7.31 -4.49 -2.56
CA TYR A 126 7.92 -3.15 -2.58
C TYR A 126 8.33 -2.75 -4.00
N VAL A 127 8.49 -1.46 -4.20
CA VAL A 127 8.83 -0.89 -5.51
C VAL A 127 10.30 -0.48 -5.54
N VAL A 128 10.99 -0.88 -6.61
CA VAL A 128 12.35 -0.44 -6.92
C VAL A 128 12.29 0.40 -8.20
N ASP A 129 12.75 1.63 -8.12
CA ASP A 129 12.89 2.53 -9.27
C ASP A 129 14.36 2.60 -9.70
N TYR A 130 14.70 1.91 -10.78
CA TYR A 130 16.07 1.88 -11.29
C TYR A 130 16.53 3.18 -11.98
N ALA A 131 15.68 4.19 -12.17
CA ALA A 131 16.11 5.52 -12.59
C ALA A 131 16.72 6.36 -11.47
N LYS A 132 16.52 5.95 -10.21
CA LYS A 132 16.97 6.67 -9.02
C LYS A 132 18.23 6.03 -8.41
N PRO A 133 19.01 6.79 -7.64
CA PRO A 133 20.05 6.21 -6.79
C PRO A 133 19.44 5.15 -5.88
N LEU A 134 20.18 4.09 -5.64
CA LEU A 134 19.69 2.93 -4.94
C LEU A 134 20.80 2.25 -4.16
N GLN A 135 20.55 1.94 -2.89
CA GLN A 135 21.33 1.00 -2.11
C GLN A 135 20.45 -0.15 -1.63
N ILE A 136 20.86 -1.37 -1.89
CA ILE A 136 20.21 -2.58 -1.41
C ILE A 136 21.21 -3.37 -0.58
N ILE A 137 20.83 -3.73 0.64
CA ILE A 137 21.60 -4.65 1.49
C ILE A 137 20.68 -5.81 1.82
N ARG A 138 21.07 -7.03 1.45
CA ARG A 138 20.27 -8.23 1.71
C ARG A 138 21.15 -9.31 2.36
N SER A 139 20.63 -9.99 3.38
CA SER A 139 21.17 -11.29 3.81
C SER A 139 20.92 -12.34 2.72
N ARG A 140 21.27 -13.60 2.93
CA ARG A 140 20.82 -14.68 2.04
C ARG A 140 19.31 -14.56 1.85
N HIS A 141 18.86 -14.54 0.60
CA HIS A 141 17.49 -14.20 0.25
C HIS A 141 17.00 -14.91 -1.01
N CYS A 142 15.67 -14.94 -1.14
CA CYS A 142 14.97 -15.26 -2.38
C CYS A 142 13.92 -14.17 -2.61
N SER A 143 13.88 -13.60 -3.81
CA SER A 143 12.84 -12.65 -4.22
C SER A 143 12.29 -12.97 -5.60
N SER A 144 11.01 -12.68 -5.82
CA SER A 144 10.36 -12.78 -7.13
C SER A 144 9.73 -11.44 -7.45
N GLY A 145 9.76 -11.00 -8.71
CA GLY A 145 9.20 -9.71 -9.06
C GLY A 145 8.87 -9.59 -10.53
N ILE A 146 8.06 -8.60 -10.84
CA ILE A 146 7.80 -8.16 -12.19
C ILE A 146 8.53 -6.84 -12.44
N VAL A 147 9.35 -6.80 -13.46
CA VAL A 147 10.03 -5.59 -13.93
C VAL A 147 9.24 -5.07 -15.12
N LEU A 148 8.83 -3.83 -15.05
CA LEU A 148 8.02 -3.12 -16.04
C LEU A 148 8.87 -2.05 -16.71
N SER A 149 8.76 -1.90 -18.04
CA SER A 149 9.41 -0.77 -18.69
C SER A 149 8.84 0.54 -18.12
N ARG A 150 9.71 1.51 -17.88
CA ARG A 150 9.29 2.84 -17.39
C ARG A 150 8.20 3.45 -18.26
N ARG A 151 8.31 3.28 -19.57
CA ARG A 151 7.32 3.74 -20.53
C ARG A 151 5.93 3.16 -20.23
N GLN A 152 5.82 1.85 -19.98
CA GLN A 152 4.55 1.20 -19.66
C GLN A 152 3.95 1.74 -18.35
N VAL A 153 4.78 1.99 -17.35
CA VAL A 153 4.32 2.57 -16.08
C VAL A 153 3.87 4.03 -16.27
N MET A 154 4.61 4.82 -17.08
CA MET A 154 4.21 6.20 -17.40
C MET A 154 2.91 6.26 -18.20
N GLU A 155 2.71 5.37 -19.17
CA GLU A 155 1.45 5.26 -19.92
C GLU A 155 0.27 4.97 -19.00
N ALA A 156 0.47 4.14 -17.97
CA ALA A 156 -0.57 3.75 -17.01
C ALA A 156 -0.81 4.80 -15.91
N MET A 157 0.24 5.49 -15.45
CA MET A 157 0.19 6.36 -14.27
C MET A 157 0.39 7.85 -14.56
N GLY A 158 0.86 8.23 -15.76
CA GLY A 158 1.32 9.56 -16.08
C GLY A 158 2.80 9.78 -15.72
N GLU A 159 3.31 10.99 -15.95
CA GLU A 159 4.75 11.30 -15.92
C GLU A 159 5.38 11.33 -14.52
N ASP A 160 4.61 11.68 -13.49
CA ASP A 160 5.14 11.76 -12.12
C ASP A 160 5.15 10.39 -11.43
N LEU A 161 6.33 9.79 -11.38
CA LEU A 161 6.60 8.53 -10.70
C LEU A 161 7.40 8.72 -9.40
N SER A 162 7.55 9.96 -8.93
CA SER A 162 8.43 10.30 -7.79
C SER A 162 8.08 9.56 -6.50
N SER A 163 6.79 9.27 -6.29
CA SER A 163 6.28 8.63 -5.08
C SER A 163 6.41 7.10 -5.05
N LEU A 164 6.93 6.48 -6.13
CA LEU A 164 6.99 5.02 -6.24
C LEU A 164 8.22 4.40 -5.58
N ALA A 165 9.37 5.07 -5.67
CA ALA A 165 10.63 4.53 -5.19
C ALA A 165 10.62 4.18 -3.70
N GLY A 166 11.06 2.98 -3.35
CA GLY A 166 11.11 2.50 -1.97
C GLY A 166 9.75 2.16 -1.34
N ARG A 167 8.66 2.40 -2.05
CA ARG A 167 7.31 2.21 -1.50
C ARG A 167 7.02 0.76 -1.16
N ARG A 168 6.57 0.51 0.07
CA ARG A 168 6.02 -0.81 0.46
C ARG A 168 4.54 -0.87 0.15
N ILE A 169 4.12 -1.97 -0.45
CA ILE A 169 2.73 -2.25 -0.78
C ILE A 169 2.16 -3.17 0.31
N THR A 170 1.46 -2.58 1.27
CA THR A 170 0.89 -3.30 2.42
C THR A 170 -0.56 -3.71 2.23
N ALA A 171 -1.19 -3.26 1.14
CA ALA A 171 -2.59 -3.53 0.83
C ALA A 171 -2.89 -5.04 0.74
N ARG A 172 -4.13 -5.41 1.09
CA ARG A 172 -4.73 -6.72 0.82
C ARG A 172 -5.39 -6.71 -0.58
N GLY A 173 -6.15 -7.72 -0.90
CA GLY A 173 -6.82 -7.78 -2.19
C GLY A 173 -5.86 -8.06 -3.35
N MET A 174 -5.81 -7.22 -4.37
CA MET A 174 -4.99 -7.42 -5.57
C MET A 174 -3.51 -7.65 -5.25
N ALA A 175 -2.95 -6.94 -4.27
CA ALA A 175 -1.57 -7.17 -3.84
C ALA A 175 -1.35 -8.56 -3.23
N GLY A 176 -2.36 -9.11 -2.54
CA GLY A 176 -2.33 -10.49 -2.06
C GLY A 176 -2.34 -11.50 -3.20
N ILE A 177 -3.16 -11.25 -4.22
CA ILE A 177 -3.25 -12.09 -5.43
C ILE A 177 -1.92 -12.04 -6.18
N LEU A 178 -1.35 -10.85 -6.39
CA LEU A 178 -0.06 -10.70 -7.05
C LEU A 178 1.06 -11.46 -6.33
N ARG A 179 1.12 -11.42 -4.98
CA ARG A 179 2.10 -12.19 -4.21
C ARG A 179 2.04 -13.68 -4.53
N GLN A 180 0.83 -14.25 -4.52
CA GLN A 180 0.63 -15.69 -4.83
C GLN A 180 0.93 -15.98 -6.29
N HIS A 181 0.50 -15.11 -7.20
CA HIS A 181 0.74 -15.27 -8.62
C HIS A 181 2.23 -15.27 -8.97
N LEU A 182 3.01 -14.29 -8.47
CA LEU A 182 4.46 -14.24 -8.64
C LEU A 182 5.14 -15.52 -8.15
N LYS A 183 4.75 -16.01 -6.97
CA LYS A 183 5.30 -17.24 -6.40
C LYS A 183 4.94 -18.46 -7.25
N SER A 184 3.66 -18.68 -7.49
CA SER A 184 3.19 -19.87 -8.22
C SER A 184 3.72 -19.89 -9.66
N THR A 185 3.76 -18.75 -10.35
CA THR A 185 4.28 -18.68 -11.72
C THR A 185 5.75 -19.08 -11.78
N MET A 186 6.58 -18.61 -10.86
CA MET A 186 8.00 -18.97 -10.87
C MET A 186 8.27 -20.41 -10.43
N ASP A 187 7.44 -20.96 -9.54
CA ASP A 187 7.53 -22.35 -9.13
C ASP A 187 7.11 -23.28 -10.28
N GLU A 188 6.09 -22.93 -11.08
CA GLU A 188 5.55 -23.73 -12.18
C GLU A 188 6.20 -23.42 -13.54
N ALA A 189 6.96 -22.34 -13.69
CA ALA A 189 7.55 -21.92 -14.96
C ALA A 189 8.34 -23.00 -15.71
N PRO A 190 9.07 -23.94 -15.07
CA PRO A 190 9.75 -25.03 -15.77
C PRO A 190 8.81 -26.00 -16.49
N TYR A 191 7.56 -26.10 -16.03
CA TYR A 191 6.54 -27.03 -16.54
C TYR A 191 5.57 -26.37 -17.52
N MET A 192 5.60 -25.03 -17.63
CA MET A 192 4.76 -24.27 -18.56
C MET A 192 5.33 -24.27 -19.98
N SER A 193 4.46 -24.23 -20.98
CA SER A 193 4.82 -23.87 -22.35
C SER A 193 5.17 -22.37 -22.45
N GLY A 194 5.83 -21.95 -23.53
CA GLY A 194 6.12 -20.54 -23.77
C GLY A 194 4.87 -19.67 -23.80
N ALA A 195 3.78 -20.16 -24.38
CA ALA A 195 2.49 -19.43 -24.42
C ALA A 195 1.89 -19.24 -23.02
N GLU A 196 1.92 -20.26 -22.16
CA GLU A 196 1.45 -20.15 -20.78
C GLU A 196 2.30 -19.17 -19.97
N ARG A 197 3.62 -19.18 -20.16
CA ARG A 197 4.53 -18.21 -19.53
C ARG A 197 4.25 -16.78 -19.96
N VAL A 198 3.93 -16.55 -21.25
CA VAL A 198 3.50 -15.23 -21.75
C VAL A 198 2.24 -14.76 -21.03
N VAL A 199 1.21 -15.61 -20.96
CA VAL A 199 -0.06 -15.28 -20.30
C VAL A 199 0.17 -14.96 -18.82
N ALA A 200 0.90 -15.82 -18.10
CA ALA A 200 1.16 -15.62 -16.68
C ALA A 200 1.98 -14.34 -16.39
N THR A 201 3.00 -14.06 -17.21
CA THR A 201 3.82 -12.84 -17.07
C THR A 201 3.02 -11.58 -17.38
N THR A 202 2.18 -11.62 -18.41
CA THR A 202 1.27 -10.50 -18.76
C THR A 202 0.28 -10.23 -17.62
N ALA A 203 -0.32 -11.28 -17.06
CA ALA A 203 -1.22 -11.14 -15.90
C ALA A 203 -0.52 -10.52 -14.68
N ALA A 204 0.75 -10.90 -14.41
CA ALA A 204 1.54 -10.27 -13.36
C ALA A 204 1.76 -8.77 -13.61
N ALA A 205 2.07 -8.39 -14.86
CA ALA A 205 2.27 -7.01 -15.26
C ALA A 205 1.00 -6.17 -15.09
N GLU A 206 -0.15 -6.67 -15.55
CA GLU A 206 -1.45 -5.99 -15.40
C GLU A 206 -1.83 -5.81 -13.92
N MET A 207 -1.66 -6.84 -13.09
CA MET A 207 -1.90 -6.75 -11.66
C MET A 207 -0.98 -5.72 -10.99
N ALA A 208 0.30 -5.70 -11.36
CA ALA A 208 1.26 -4.75 -10.81
C ALA A 208 0.89 -3.30 -11.19
N LEU A 209 0.55 -3.05 -12.47
CA LEU A 209 0.10 -1.75 -12.94
C LEU A 209 -1.17 -1.29 -12.22
N ALA A 210 -2.16 -2.16 -12.08
CA ALA A 210 -3.39 -1.84 -11.33
C ALA A 210 -3.10 -1.49 -9.86
N ILE A 211 -2.17 -2.19 -9.22
CA ILE A 211 -1.73 -1.88 -7.86
C ILE A 211 -1.03 -0.52 -7.81
N LEU A 212 -0.12 -0.24 -8.73
CA LEU A 212 0.59 1.04 -8.79
C LEU A 212 -0.39 2.20 -9.02
N GLN A 213 -1.36 2.04 -9.93
CA GLN A 213 -2.44 3.01 -10.16
C GLN A 213 -3.29 3.24 -8.92
N SER A 214 -3.73 2.18 -8.25
CA SER A 214 -4.55 2.26 -7.03
C SER A 214 -3.81 2.97 -5.89
N THR A 215 -2.49 2.91 -5.87
CA THR A 215 -1.68 3.63 -4.89
C THR A 215 -1.60 5.14 -5.17
N ARG A 216 -1.88 5.58 -6.39
CA ARG A 216 -2.05 7.00 -6.76
C ARG A 216 -3.47 7.49 -6.48
N VAL A 217 -4.45 6.69 -6.84
CA VAL A 217 -5.87 6.87 -6.49
C VAL A 217 -6.01 6.85 -4.96
N GLY A 218 -5.20 6.08 -4.24
CA GLY A 218 -5.12 6.16 -2.78
C GLY A 218 -4.59 7.48 -2.21
N ALA A 219 -3.98 8.36 -2.99
CA ALA A 219 -3.79 9.78 -2.61
C ALA A 219 -5.07 10.59 -2.88
N CYS A 220 -5.78 10.32 -3.98
CA CYS A 220 -7.11 10.85 -4.26
C CYS A 220 -8.19 10.15 -3.41
N ASP A 221 -8.12 8.81 -3.24
CA ASP A 221 -8.95 8.04 -2.31
C ASP A 221 -8.62 8.33 -0.84
N ALA A 222 -7.40 8.75 -0.50
CA ALA A 222 -7.10 9.25 0.84
C ALA A 222 -7.80 10.57 1.11
N GLU A 223 -8.02 11.44 0.12
CA GLU A 223 -8.89 12.61 0.26
C GLU A 223 -10.37 12.21 0.27
N GLN A 224 -10.83 11.36 -0.64
CA GLN A 224 -12.19 10.83 -0.65
C GLN A 224 -12.46 9.92 0.56
N PHE A 225 -11.47 9.13 1.00
CA PHE A 225 -11.55 8.34 2.22
C PHE A 225 -11.58 9.24 3.47
N VAL A 226 -10.78 10.31 3.50
CA VAL A 226 -10.81 11.32 4.57
C VAL A 226 -12.15 12.04 4.57
N ASP A 227 -12.69 12.37 3.41
CA ASP A 227 -14.00 13.01 3.26
C ASP A 227 -15.13 12.04 3.63
N GLY A 228 -15.11 10.82 3.13
CA GLY A 228 -16.05 9.76 3.52
C GLY A 228 -15.97 9.42 5.00
N PHE A 229 -14.76 9.37 5.56
CA PHE A 229 -14.55 9.11 6.97
C PHE A 229 -15.03 10.29 7.84
N HIS A 230 -14.79 11.54 7.43
CA HIS A 230 -15.34 12.72 8.10
C HIS A 230 -16.87 12.72 8.08
N VAL A 231 -17.49 12.43 6.93
CA VAL A 231 -18.95 12.31 6.81
C VAL A 231 -19.51 11.19 7.73
N ALA A 232 -18.84 10.05 7.78
CA ALA A 232 -19.23 8.95 8.67
C ALA A 232 -19.10 9.35 10.15
N ALA A 233 -18.04 10.05 10.52
CA ALA A 233 -17.82 10.57 11.87
C ALA A 233 -18.86 11.60 12.25
N SER A 234 -19.19 12.55 11.36
CA SER A 234 -20.23 13.58 11.57
C SER A 234 -21.60 12.94 11.75
N ARG A 235 -21.96 11.95 10.92
CA ARG A 235 -23.23 11.19 11.07
C ARG A 235 -23.32 10.45 12.39
N LEU A 236 -22.20 9.84 12.84
CA LEU A 236 -22.15 9.16 14.13
C LEU A 236 -22.32 10.17 15.28
N ILE A 237 -21.64 11.32 15.21
CA ILE A 237 -21.78 12.41 16.17
C ILE A 237 -23.24 12.90 16.20
N ASP A 238 -23.85 13.19 15.06
CA ASP A 238 -25.24 13.68 14.97
C ASP A 238 -26.23 12.70 15.59
N ARG A 239 -26.04 11.41 15.32
CA ARG A 239 -26.91 10.34 15.87
C ARG A 239 -26.81 10.22 17.38
N HIS A 240 -25.60 10.39 17.92
CA HIS A 240 -25.30 10.13 19.33
C HIS A 240 -25.07 11.41 20.15
N CYS A 241 -25.20 12.62 19.58
CA CYS A 241 -24.92 13.89 20.28
C CYS A 241 -25.76 14.09 21.54
N GLY A 242 -26.92 13.43 21.65
CA GLY A 242 -27.76 13.44 22.85
C GLY A 242 -27.20 12.64 24.03
N ASP A 243 -26.25 11.76 23.80
CA ASP A 243 -25.57 11.03 24.88
C ASP A 243 -24.56 11.97 25.58
N PRO A 244 -24.71 12.26 26.89
CA PRO A 244 -23.80 13.12 27.63
C PRO A 244 -22.38 12.53 27.73
N ASP A 245 -22.24 11.22 27.53
CA ASP A 245 -20.98 10.49 27.60
C ASP A 245 -20.28 10.37 26.23
N LEU A 246 -20.85 10.95 25.17
CA LEU A 246 -20.19 10.97 23.87
C LEU A 246 -18.91 11.79 23.94
N THR A 247 -17.78 11.13 23.74
CA THR A 247 -16.43 11.71 23.71
C THR A 247 -15.74 11.41 22.38
N PRO A 248 -14.65 12.11 22.01
CA PRO A 248 -13.85 11.75 20.84
C PRO A 248 -13.37 10.30 20.86
N ASP A 249 -13.07 9.73 22.03
CA ASP A 249 -12.66 8.32 22.16
C ASP A 249 -13.79 7.37 21.79
N ARG A 250 -15.02 7.66 22.20
CA ARG A 250 -16.20 6.87 21.82
C ARG A 250 -16.51 6.99 20.33
N VAL A 251 -16.33 8.18 19.73
CA VAL A 251 -16.46 8.35 18.28
C VAL A 251 -15.39 7.52 17.53
N ALA A 252 -14.14 7.56 17.98
CA ALA A 252 -13.06 6.78 17.37
C ALA A 252 -13.34 5.26 17.48
N SER A 253 -13.79 4.80 18.66
CA SER A 253 -14.16 3.39 18.88
C SER A 253 -15.34 2.97 18.01
N GLY A 254 -16.38 3.79 17.90
CA GLY A 254 -17.55 3.53 17.06
C GLY A 254 -17.24 3.45 15.57
N LEU A 255 -16.15 4.08 15.13
CA LEU A 255 -15.65 4.05 13.75
C LEU A 255 -14.54 3.01 13.53
N GLY A 256 -14.14 2.27 14.56
CA GLY A 256 -13.08 1.28 14.47
C GLY A 256 -11.70 1.88 14.13
N CYS A 257 -11.43 3.14 14.52
CA CYS A 257 -10.19 3.82 14.23
C CYS A 257 -9.44 4.27 15.50
N SER A 258 -8.17 4.64 15.33
CA SER A 258 -7.41 5.26 16.42
C SER A 258 -7.83 6.71 16.64
N ARG A 259 -7.72 7.19 17.88
CA ARG A 259 -7.93 8.60 18.23
C ARG A 259 -7.10 9.54 17.35
N ALA A 260 -5.82 9.21 17.12
CA ALA A 260 -4.93 9.98 16.27
C ALA A 260 -5.44 10.12 14.83
N SER A 261 -6.02 9.04 14.27
CA SER A 261 -6.63 9.05 12.93
C SER A 261 -7.85 9.97 12.89
N LEU A 262 -8.74 9.88 13.88
CA LEU A 262 -9.90 10.75 13.98
C LEU A 262 -9.51 12.24 14.04
N TYR A 263 -8.58 12.60 14.94
CA TYR A 263 -8.11 13.98 15.07
C TYR A 263 -7.46 14.49 13.79
N ARG A 264 -6.68 13.66 13.08
CA ARG A 264 -6.05 14.04 11.81
C ARG A 264 -7.07 14.35 10.72
N VAL A 265 -8.16 13.60 10.65
CA VAL A 265 -9.25 13.81 9.69
C VAL A 265 -9.94 15.15 9.92
N PHE A 266 -10.28 15.47 11.16
CA PHE A 266 -10.91 16.76 11.51
C PHE A 266 -9.96 17.95 11.34
N ALA A 267 -8.69 17.79 11.74
CA ALA A 267 -7.68 18.85 11.62
C ALA A 267 -7.41 19.27 10.16
N ARG A 268 -7.53 18.35 9.19
CA ARG A 268 -7.40 18.68 7.75
C ARG A 268 -8.49 19.66 7.27
N ARG A 269 -9.63 19.70 7.95
CA ARG A 269 -10.73 20.64 7.67
C ARG A 269 -10.72 21.85 8.59
N GLY A 270 -9.67 22.00 9.41
CA GLY A 270 -9.57 23.09 10.38
C GLY A 270 -10.55 22.96 11.55
N GLU A 271 -11.08 21.74 11.79
CA GLU A 271 -12.10 21.48 12.80
C GLU A 271 -11.55 20.67 13.97
N GLY A 272 -12.12 20.84 15.16
CA GLY A 272 -11.85 19.99 16.30
C GLY A 272 -12.96 18.97 16.52
N VAL A 273 -12.61 17.70 16.80
CA VAL A 273 -13.61 16.64 17.06
C VAL A 273 -14.53 17.00 18.21
N ALA A 274 -13.98 17.53 19.32
CA ALA A 274 -14.76 17.98 20.45
C ALA A 274 -15.69 19.14 20.07
N GLU A 275 -15.23 20.04 19.23
CA GLU A 275 -16.01 21.15 18.70
C GLU A 275 -17.17 20.66 17.82
N ALA A 276 -16.94 19.67 16.98
CA ALA A 276 -17.99 19.05 16.18
C ALA A 276 -19.08 18.40 17.06
N ILE A 277 -18.72 17.72 18.16
CA ILE A 277 -19.69 17.17 19.11
C ILE A 277 -20.53 18.30 19.74
N TRP A 278 -19.89 19.39 20.18
CA TRP A 278 -20.60 20.53 20.76
C TRP A 278 -21.49 21.23 19.75
N SER A 279 -21.04 21.40 18.50
CA SER A 279 -21.86 22.00 17.43
C SER A 279 -23.12 21.16 17.15
N ALA A 280 -22.99 19.85 17.04
CA ALA A 280 -24.13 18.94 16.83
C ALA A 280 -25.14 19.01 17.98
N ARG A 281 -24.69 19.08 19.23
CA ARG A 281 -25.56 19.26 20.40
C ARG A 281 -26.33 20.58 20.36
N ILE A 282 -25.67 21.66 20.02
CA ILE A 282 -26.27 23.01 19.94
C ILE A 282 -27.26 23.09 18.78
N GLU A 283 -26.94 22.52 17.62
CA GLU A 283 -27.84 22.46 16.47
C GLU A 283 -29.09 21.62 16.74
N ARG A 284 -28.95 20.51 17.44
CA ARG A 284 -30.09 19.71 17.92
C ARG A 284 -30.96 20.52 18.87
N ALA A 285 -30.35 21.28 19.78
CA ALA A 285 -31.09 22.14 20.71
C ALA A 285 -31.86 23.25 19.99
N TRP A 286 -31.22 23.86 18.97
CA TRP A 286 -31.91 24.86 18.14
C TRP A 286 -33.14 24.28 17.49
N ARG A 287 -33.02 23.10 16.84
CA ARG A 287 -34.16 22.41 16.21
C ARG A 287 -35.31 22.16 17.22
N LEU A 288 -34.98 21.62 18.40
CA LEU A 288 -35.99 21.39 19.45
C LEU A 288 -36.64 22.68 19.97
N LEU A 289 -35.91 23.79 20.04
CA LEU A 289 -36.45 25.08 20.53
C LEU A 289 -37.33 25.78 19.50
N THR A 290 -37.16 25.45 18.20
CA THR A 290 -37.85 26.09 17.08
C THR A 290 -38.90 25.17 16.43
N SER A 291 -39.05 23.93 16.91
CA SER A 291 -40.01 22.98 16.37
C SER A 291 -41.20 22.75 17.34
N PRO A 292 -42.39 22.36 16.84
CA PRO A 292 -43.54 21.99 17.65
C PRO A 292 -43.24 20.86 18.66
N GLU A 293 -42.36 19.93 18.29
CA GLU A 293 -41.96 18.79 19.13
C GLU A 293 -41.30 19.24 20.45
N GLY A 294 -40.60 20.37 20.45
CA GLY A 294 -39.97 20.91 21.63
C GLY A 294 -40.80 21.95 22.41
N ALA A 295 -41.99 22.32 21.93
CA ALA A 295 -42.77 23.44 22.49
C ALA A 295 -43.14 23.25 23.95
N GLY A 296 -43.37 22.00 24.42
CA GLY A 296 -43.75 21.64 25.81
C GLY A 296 -42.55 21.39 26.74
N LEU A 297 -41.33 21.26 26.23
CA LEU A 297 -40.15 20.91 27.02
C LEU A 297 -39.64 22.15 27.81
N ARG A 298 -39.15 21.97 29.03
CA ARG A 298 -38.40 23.01 29.71
C ARG A 298 -37.00 23.22 29.04
N ILE A 299 -36.42 24.41 29.20
CA ILE A 299 -35.07 24.67 28.65
C ILE A 299 -34.01 23.69 29.24
N SER A 300 -34.18 23.31 30.51
CA SER A 300 -33.37 22.28 31.17
C SER A 300 -33.49 20.92 30.49
N ASP A 301 -34.73 20.55 30.11
CA ASP A 301 -35.00 19.23 29.49
C ASP A 301 -34.38 19.18 28.07
N VAL A 302 -34.47 20.30 27.32
CA VAL A 302 -33.80 20.41 26.02
C VAL A 302 -32.31 20.30 26.17
N ALA A 303 -31.71 20.94 27.18
CA ALA A 303 -30.25 20.83 27.44
C ALA A 303 -29.88 19.36 27.72
N MET A 304 -30.62 18.66 28.57
CA MET A 304 -30.35 17.25 28.89
C MET A 304 -30.54 16.33 27.68
N LEU A 305 -31.60 16.49 26.91
CA LEU A 305 -31.86 15.73 25.67
C LEU A 305 -30.78 15.95 24.58
N CYS A 306 -30.07 17.08 24.65
CA CYS A 306 -28.98 17.40 23.77
C CYS A 306 -27.58 17.05 24.36
N GLY A 307 -27.54 16.26 25.44
CA GLY A 307 -26.30 15.73 26.01
C GLY A 307 -25.51 16.74 26.87
N PHE A 308 -26.16 17.83 27.34
CA PHE A 308 -25.55 18.73 28.30
C PHE A 308 -25.86 18.29 29.72
N ARG A 309 -24.84 18.20 30.56
CA ARG A 309 -25.00 17.88 31.99
C ARG A 309 -25.37 19.09 32.81
N GLU A 310 -25.03 20.29 32.34
CA GLU A 310 -25.20 21.53 33.07
C GLU A 310 -25.87 22.61 32.21
N LEU A 311 -26.94 23.22 32.74
CA LEU A 311 -27.66 24.28 32.08
C LEU A 311 -26.85 25.55 31.83
N PRO A 312 -25.94 26.00 32.74
CA PRO A 312 -25.11 27.17 32.51
C PRO A 312 -24.19 26.98 31.30
N THR A 313 -23.55 25.80 31.19
CA THR A 313 -22.65 25.46 30.05
C THR A 313 -23.46 25.47 28.75
N PHE A 314 -24.61 24.84 28.70
CA PHE A 314 -25.54 24.88 27.55
C PHE A 314 -25.86 26.31 27.13
N THR A 315 -26.34 27.13 28.05
CA THR A 315 -26.77 28.50 27.77
C THR A 315 -25.63 29.36 27.22
N ARG A 316 -24.44 29.24 27.81
CA ARG A 316 -23.27 29.97 27.35
C ARG A 316 -22.86 29.55 25.93
N MET A 317 -22.81 28.25 25.63
CA MET A 317 -22.41 27.74 24.32
C MET A 317 -23.45 28.06 23.26
N PHE A 318 -24.74 27.94 23.58
CA PHE A 318 -25.82 28.32 22.68
C PHE A 318 -25.77 29.80 22.31
N LYS A 319 -25.62 30.69 23.31
CA LYS A 319 -25.47 32.13 23.08
C LYS A 319 -24.22 32.47 22.28
N ARG A 320 -23.09 31.75 22.51
CA ARG A 320 -21.88 31.92 21.71
C ARG A 320 -22.09 31.58 20.24
N ARG A 321 -22.90 30.56 19.95
CA ARG A 321 -23.16 30.08 18.58
C ARG A 321 -24.17 30.94 17.83
N TYR A 322 -25.22 31.36 18.49
CA TYR A 322 -26.40 32.04 17.85
C TYR A 322 -26.59 33.51 18.26
N GLY A 323 -25.78 34.01 19.16
CA GLY A 323 -25.91 35.38 19.65
C GLY A 323 -27.07 35.66 20.58
N VAL A 324 -27.99 34.70 20.73
CA VAL A 324 -29.23 34.79 21.53
C VAL A 324 -29.34 33.66 22.54
N THR A 325 -30.10 33.85 23.62
CA THR A 325 -30.29 32.78 24.60
C THR A 325 -31.28 31.71 24.12
N PRO A 326 -31.25 30.48 24.66
CA PRO A 326 -32.24 29.47 24.38
C PRO A 326 -33.68 29.92 24.67
N ARG A 327 -33.86 30.75 25.72
CA ARG A 327 -35.17 31.31 26.10
C ARG A 327 -35.68 32.31 25.07
N ASP A 328 -34.80 33.20 24.60
CA ASP A 328 -35.17 34.21 23.58
C ASP A 328 -35.50 33.53 22.25
N THR A 329 -34.73 32.48 21.85
CA THR A 329 -35.01 31.68 20.66
C THR A 329 -36.42 31.07 20.71
N ARG A 330 -36.79 30.45 21.83
CA ARG A 330 -38.11 29.85 22.00
C ARG A 330 -39.22 30.91 21.97
N GLN A 331 -39.00 32.05 22.59
CA GLN A 331 -39.99 33.12 22.61
C GLN A 331 -40.25 33.67 21.21
N ARG A 332 -39.18 33.83 20.42
CA ARG A 332 -39.31 34.28 19.02
C ARG A 332 -40.01 33.26 18.14
N SER A 333 -39.73 31.97 18.30
CA SER A 333 -40.47 30.91 17.55
C SER A 333 -41.96 30.92 17.81
N ARG A 334 -42.38 31.08 19.08
CA ARG A 334 -43.80 31.13 19.48
C ARG A 334 -44.56 32.38 18.98
N LEU A 335 -43.86 33.39 18.52
CA LEU A 335 -44.44 34.62 17.95
C LEU A 335 -44.64 34.51 16.43
N LEU A 336 -44.06 33.49 15.81
CA LEU A 336 -44.09 33.25 14.36
C LEU A 336 -45.04 32.12 13.97
N ASP A 337 -45.51 31.32 14.98
CA ASP A 337 -46.61 30.36 14.88
C ASP A 337 -47.92 31.02 15.27
#